data_b7ca7dddaa713a86bea46d7f2f8cfbc3
#
_entry.id   b7ca7dddaa713a86bea46d7f2f8cfbc3
#
_cell.length_a   1.000
_cell.length_b   1.000
_cell.length_c   1.000
_cell.angle_alpha   90.00
_cell.angle_beta   90.00
_cell.angle_gamma   90.00
#
_symmetry.space_group_name_H-M   'P 1'
#
loop_
_entity.id
_entity.type
_entity.pdbx_description
1 polymer ?
#
loop_
_entity_poly.entity_id
_entity_poly.type
_entity_poly.pdbx_seq_one_letter_code
_entity_poly.pdbx_strand_id
1 'polypeptide(L)'
;YDAFYAQHNLSMKNFILSVSGTVNVSYISSPEAGFLRSIKAHINPRITKLVFRFQEKDEVDPSTNQTYGSLLKNLTSIKTFASGILVPKGYIWPVDPTSLYLLPHTSFVSDAHKVGLEVFASDILNDIPISYNYSYDPVAEYLNFIDNGNFSVDGVLSDFPLTPSEAIGKLSFSFLLKWPSINIMHLN
;
A
#
# COMPACT_ATOMS: atom_id res chain seq x y z
N TYR A 1 -3.85 5.79 16.36
CA TYR A 1 -3.67 4.44 16.92
C TYR A 1 -4.89 4.09 17.75
N ASP A 2 -5.34 2.82 17.70
CA ASP A 2 -6.54 2.35 18.44
C ASP A 2 -6.38 2.53 19.95
N ALA A 3 -5.19 2.31 20.48
CA ALA A 3 -4.88 2.53 21.89
C ALA A 3 -5.07 3.99 22.33
N PHE A 4 -4.77 4.97 21.49
CA PHE A 4 -5.00 6.38 21.75
C PHE A 4 -6.50 6.69 21.88
N TYR A 5 -7.31 6.18 20.95
CA TYR A 5 -8.76 6.37 20.99
C TYR A 5 -9.39 5.70 22.22
N ALA A 6 -8.90 4.52 22.59
CA ALA A 6 -9.37 3.81 23.78
C ALA A 6 -9.15 4.60 25.09
N GLN A 7 -8.03 5.31 25.21
CA GLN A 7 -7.75 6.20 26.36
C GLN A 7 -8.77 7.35 26.49
N HIS A 8 -9.42 7.73 25.37
CA HIS A 8 -10.44 8.77 25.33
C HIS A 8 -11.87 8.21 25.30
N ASN A 9 -12.08 6.95 25.71
CA ASN A 9 -13.36 6.25 25.66
C ASN A 9 -13.99 6.19 24.27
N LEU A 10 -13.17 6.22 23.23
CA LEU A 10 -13.56 6.05 21.83
C LEU A 10 -13.12 4.68 21.34
N SER A 11 -13.86 4.09 20.42
CA SER A 11 -13.51 2.81 19.82
C SER A 11 -13.43 2.96 18.30
N MET A 12 -12.24 2.95 17.77
CA MET A 12 -12.02 2.93 16.33
C MET A 12 -12.65 1.70 15.68
N LYS A 13 -12.57 0.55 16.36
CA LYS A 13 -13.24 -0.68 15.92
C LYS A 13 -14.75 -0.46 15.72
N ASN A 14 -15.45 0.06 16.74
CA ASN A 14 -16.90 0.27 16.66
C ASN A 14 -17.26 1.30 15.58
N PHE A 15 -16.47 2.37 15.46
CA PHE A 15 -16.65 3.37 14.42
C PHE A 15 -16.53 2.73 13.02
N ILE A 16 -15.45 2.00 12.73
CA ILE A 16 -15.22 1.35 11.42
C ILE A 16 -16.33 0.34 11.11
N LEU A 17 -16.76 -0.46 12.11
CA LEU A 17 -17.82 -1.44 11.89
C LEU A 17 -19.17 -0.77 11.62
N SER A 18 -19.48 0.35 12.26
CA SER A 18 -20.71 1.10 12.00
C SER A 18 -20.70 1.71 10.59
N VAL A 19 -19.58 2.30 10.16
CA VAL A 19 -19.42 2.87 8.81
C VAL A 19 -19.54 1.77 7.76
N SER A 20 -18.83 0.65 7.94
CA SER A 20 -18.86 -0.49 7.00
C SER A 20 -20.24 -1.15 6.88
N GLY A 21 -21.11 -0.95 7.88
CA GLY A 21 -22.50 -1.41 7.85
C GLY A 21 -23.44 -0.50 7.03
N THR A 22 -23.04 0.75 6.81
CA THR A 22 -23.84 1.78 6.12
C THR A 22 -23.30 2.12 4.74
N VAL A 23 -22.00 2.01 4.54
CA VAL A 23 -21.32 2.36 3.28
C VAL A 23 -20.48 1.18 2.81
N ASN A 24 -20.53 0.87 1.53
CA ASN A 24 -19.62 -0.12 0.93
C ASN A 24 -18.20 0.46 0.85
N VAL A 25 -17.32 -0.02 1.72
CA VAL A 25 -15.91 0.33 1.76
C VAL A 25 -15.11 -0.80 1.12
N SER A 26 -14.38 -0.51 0.06
CA SER A 26 -13.59 -1.53 -0.67
C SER A 26 -12.33 -1.95 0.10
N TYR A 27 -11.65 -0.98 0.76
CA TYR A 27 -10.40 -1.21 1.46
C TYR A 27 -10.40 -0.51 2.82
N ILE A 28 -9.89 -1.20 3.83
CA ILE A 28 -9.57 -0.63 5.14
C ILE A 28 -8.10 -0.86 5.39
N SER A 29 -7.32 0.20 5.55
CA SER A 29 -5.90 0.11 5.86
C SER A 29 -5.59 0.57 7.28
N SER A 30 -4.63 -0.09 7.92
CA SER A 30 -4.11 0.31 9.22
C SER A 30 -2.65 -0.12 9.38
N PRO A 31 -1.81 0.69 10.07
CA PRO A 31 -0.46 0.30 10.44
C PRO A 31 -0.42 -0.63 11.67
N GLU A 32 -1.55 -0.85 12.36
CA GLU A 32 -1.64 -1.70 13.54
C GLU A 32 -2.15 -3.10 13.18
N ALA A 33 -1.29 -4.11 13.28
CA ALA A 33 -1.66 -5.50 13.03
C ALA A 33 -2.75 -5.99 13.99
N GLY A 34 -2.67 -5.58 15.28
CA GLY A 34 -3.67 -5.92 16.29
C GLY A 34 -5.05 -5.37 15.95
N PHE A 35 -5.12 -4.13 15.46
CA PHE A 35 -6.37 -3.53 15.03
C PHE A 35 -7.01 -4.33 13.88
N LEU A 36 -6.26 -4.61 12.82
CA LEU A 36 -6.77 -5.38 11.68
C LEU A 36 -7.24 -6.78 12.09
N ARG A 37 -6.49 -7.45 12.96
CA ARG A 37 -6.91 -8.75 13.54
C ARG A 37 -8.23 -8.64 14.31
N SER A 38 -8.43 -7.55 15.06
CA SER A 38 -9.62 -7.34 15.87
C SER A 38 -10.90 -7.16 15.06
N ILE A 39 -10.81 -6.57 13.87
CA ILE A 39 -11.96 -6.31 12.99
C ILE A 39 -12.18 -7.42 11.96
N LYS A 40 -11.17 -8.24 11.65
CA LYS A 40 -11.20 -9.26 10.58
C LYS A 40 -12.44 -10.14 10.61
N ALA A 41 -12.82 -10.64 11.79
CA ALA A 41 -13.95 -11.55 11.93
C ALA A 41 -15.31 -10.88 11.66
N HIS A 42 -15.37 -9.55 11.64
CA HIS A 42 -16.59 -8.76 11.48
C HIS A 42 -16.71 -8.15 10.07
N ILE A 43 -15.67 -8.27 9.25
CA ILE A 43 -15.62 -7.72 7.89
C ILE A 43 -15.86 -8.84 6.88
N ASN A 44 -16.75 -8.58 5.90
CA ASN A 44 -16.94 -9.48 4.78
C ASN A 44 -15.81 -9.32 3.75
N PRO A 45 -14.92 -10.32 3.59
CA PRO A 45 -13.73 -10.19 2.73
C PRO A 45 -14.06 -10.12 1.22
N ARG A 46 -15.32 -10.41 0.83
CA ARG A 46 -15.78 -10.25 -0.55
C ARG A 46 -16.14 -8.82 -0.90
N ILE A 47 -16.42 -7.99 0.12
CA ILE A 47 -16.80 -6.57 -0.03
C ILE A 47 -15.63 -5.68 0.33
N THR A 48 -15.02 -5.93 1.49
CA THR A 48 -13.98 -5.09 2.08
C THR A 48 -12.71 -5.89 2.30
N LYS A 49 -11.62 -5.44 1.72
CA LYS A 49 -10.28 -6.01 1.91
C LYS A 49 -9.53 -5.26 3.00
N LEU A 50 -8.86 -5.99 3.87
CA LEU A 50 -7.99 -5.41 4.90
C LEU A 50 -6.57 -5.29 4.35
N VAL A 51 -5.96 -4.12 4.51
CA VAL A 51 -4.63 -3.80 4.02
C VAL A 51 -3.74 -3.41 5.19
N PHE A 52 -2.64 -4.13 5.40
CA PHE A 52 -1.66 -3.77 6.42
C PHE A 52 -0.71 -2.71 5.88
N ARG A 53 -0.69 -1.53 6.53
CA ARG A 53 0.15 -0.41 6.13
C ARG A 53 1.50 -0.49 6.85
N PHE A 54 2.56 -0.66 6.11
CA PHE A 54 3.92 -0.52 6.61
C PHE A 54 4.28 0.96 6.80
N GLN A 55 5.02 1.24 7.86
CA GLN A 55 5.70 2.50 8.10
C GLN A 55 7.21 2.31 7.83
N GLU A 56 8.06 3.24 8.29
CA GLU A 56 9.49 3.09 8.16
C GLU A 56 10.01 1.83 8.87
N LYS A 57 11.11 1.24 8.35
CA LYS A 57 11.61 -0.08 8.81
C LYS A 57 11.93 -0.13 10.30
N ASP A 58 12.39 0.99 10.86
CA ASP A 58 12.82 1.09 12.25
C ASP A 58 11.67 1.45 13.19
N GLU A 59 10.53 1.88 12.66
CA GLU A 59 9.34 2.14 13.45
C GLU A 59 8.73 0.85 13.97
N VAL A 60 8.03 0.94 15.09
CA VAL A 60 7.45 -0.20 15.81
C VAL A 60 5.93 -0.19 15.69
N ASP A 61 5.34 -1.30 15.29
CA ASP A 61 3.91 -1.53 15.41
C ASP A 61 3.55 -1.62 16.90
N PRO A 62 2.77 -0.68 17.45
CA PRO A 62 2.46 -0.64 18.88
C PRO A 62 1.64 -1.83 19.36
N SER A 63 0.95 -2.52 18.46
CA SER A 63 0.12 -3.67 18.79
C SER A 63 0.90 -4.98 18.92
N THR A 64 2.05 -5.10 18.27
CA THR A 64 2.89 -6.30 18.29
C THR A 64 4.25 -6.08 18.94
N ASN A 65 4.64 -4.81 19.16
CA ASN A 65 5.95 -4.40 19.64
C ASN A 65 7.10 -4.91 18.75
N GLN A 66 6.83 -5.07 17.45
CA GLN A 66 7.80 -5.47 16.44
C GLN A 66 8.05 -4.32 15.46
N THR A 67 9.28 -4.19 14.98
CA THR A 67 9.59 -3.21 13.91
C THR A 67 8.95 -3.64 12.60
N TYR A 68 8.55 -2.67 11.77
CA TYR A 68 8.01 -2.97 10.44
C TYR A 68 9.03 -3.73 9.58
N GLY A 69 10.32 -3.45 9.72
CA GLY A 69 11.38 -4.23 9.07
C GLY A 69 11.43 -5.70 9.49
N SER A 70 11.05 -6.01 10.74
CA SER A 70 10.90 -7.39 11.21
C SER A 70 9.65 -8.06 10.64
N LEU A 71 8.51 -7.35 10.66
CA LEU A 71 7.25 -7.83 10.10
C LEU A 71 7.36 -8.10 8.58
N LEU A 72 8.16 -7.31 7.88
CA LEU A 72 8.44 -7.47 6.45
C LEU A 72 9.00 -8.85 6.10
N LYS A 73 9.76 -9.46 7.01
CA LYS A 73 10.37 -10.78 6.80
C LYS A 73 9.37 -11.94 6.89
N ASN A 74 8.15 -11.68 7.36
CA ASN A 74 7.13 -12.71 7.57
C ASN A 74 5.78 -12.35 6.93
N LEU A 75 5.77 -12.23 5.61
CA LEU A 75 4.58 -11.91 4.82
C LEU A 75 3.47 -12.97 5.00
N THR A 76 3.84 -14.22 5.22
CA THR A 76 2.86 -15.31 5.49
C THR A 76 2.04 -15.03 6.76
N SER A 77 2.65 -14.47 7.81
CA SER A 77 1.92 -14.06 9.01
C SER A 77 0.94 -12.92 8.71
N ILE A 78 1.33 -11.97 7.87
CA ILE A 78 0.46 -10.85 7.47
C ILE A 78 -0.75 -11.35 6.69
N LYS A 79 -0.56 -12.32 5.80
CA LYS A 79 -1.64 -12.95 5.04
C LYS A 79 -2.73 -13.55 5.94
N THR A 80 -2.41 -13.91 7.17
CA THR A 80 -3.41 -14.45 8.10
C THR A 80 -4.48 -13.44 8.51
N PHE A 81 -4.21 -12.12 8.40
CA PHE A 81 -5.16 -11.08 8.82
C PHE A 81 -5.41 -9.99 7.77
N ALA A 82 -4.59 -9.90 6.72
CA ALA A 82 -4.74 -8.91 5.66
C ALA A 82 -4.82 -9.59 4.28
N SER A 83 -5.50 -8.95 3.35
CA SER A 83 -5.58 -9.36 1.94
C SER A 83 -4.49 -8.70 1.10
N GLY A 84 -3.97 -7.55 1.55
CA GLY A 84 -2.95 -6.78 0.89
C GLY A 84 -2.08 -6.03 1.87
N ILE A 85 -1.04 -5.42 1.33
CA ILE A 85 -0.07 -4.59 2.03
C ILE A 85 0.10 -3.26 1.30
N LEU A 86 0.24 -2.18 2.07
CA LEU A 86 0.58 -0.86 1.58
C LEU A 86 1.97 -0.51 2.09
N VAL A 87 2.90 -0.22 1.21
CA VAL A 87 4.32 -0.02 1.55
C VAL A 87 4.87 1.26 0.94
N PRO A 88 5.80 1.94 1.63
CA PRO A 88 6.61 3.00 1.04
C PRO A 88 7.28 2.52 -0.25
N LYS A 89 7.29 3.35 -1.30
CA LYS A 89 7.89 3.01 -2.59
C LYS A 89 9.34 2.50 -2.49
N GLY A 90 10.09 3.00 -1.52
CA GLY A 90 11.48 2.60 -1.27
C GLY A 90 11.66 1.14 -0.84
N TYR A 91 10.60 0.44 -0.42
CA TYR A 91 10.66 -1.00 -0.15
C TYR A 91 10.68 -1.83 -1.44
N ILE A 92 10.09 -1.29 -2.49
CA ILE A 92 9.97 -1.93 -3.81
C ILE A 92 11.17 -1.53 -4.67
N TRP A 93 11.40 -0.22 -4.77
CA TRP A 93 12.48 0.32 -5.60
C TRP A 93 13.22 1.43 -4.87
N PRO A 94 14.31 1.08 -4.19
CA PRO A 94 15.08 2.06 -3.42
C PRO A 94 15.84 3.02 -4.34
N VAL A 95 16.06 4.23 -3.84
CA VAL A 95 16.88 5.26 -4.47
C VAL A 95 18.16 5.41 -3.66
N ASP A 96 19.30 5.52 -4.33
CA ASP A 96 20.57 5.82 -3.70
C ASP A 96 20.52 7.26 -3.14
N PRO A 97 20.73 7.45 -1.82
CA PRO A 97 20.60 8.77 -1.20
C PRO A 97 21.69 9.78 -1.61
N THR A 98 22.78 9.30 -2.21
CA THR A 98 23.91 10.14 -2.61
C THR A 98 23.77 10.57 -4.07
N SER A 99 23.51 9.63 -4.96
CA SER A 99 23.44 9.87 -6.40
C SER A 99 22.03 10.22 -6.89
N LEU A 100 21.00 9.91 -6.11
CA LEU A 100 19.58 10.06 -6.44
C LEU A 100 19.14 9.22 -7.67
N TYR A 101 19.89 8.19 -8.02
CA TYR A 101 19.50 7.20 -9.02
C TYR A 101 18.88 5.97 -8.38
N LEU A 102 18.05 5.26 -9.15
CA LEU A 102 17.45 4.01 -8.73
C LEU A 102 18.52 2.93 -8.50
N LEU A 103 18.44 2.27 -7.37
CA LEU A 103 19.11 1.01 -7.13
C LEU A 103 18.34 -0.14 -7.83
N PRO A 104 18.88 -1.36 -7.92
CA PRO A 104 18.10 -2.50 -8.37
C PRO A 104 16.82 -2.66 -7.54
N HIS A 105 15.70 -2.96 -8.19
CA HIS A 105 14.45 -3.22 -7.49
C HIS A 105 14.56 -4.50 -6.64
N THR A 106 13.78 -4.55 -5.55
CA THR A 106 13.73 -5.71 -4.67
C THR A 106 12.82 -6.81 -5.23
N SER A 107 12.90 -8.02 -4.69
CA SER A 107 11.94 -9.10 -4.98
C SER A 107 10.60 -8.94 -4.26
N PHE A 108 10.41 -7.86 -3.50
CA PHE A 108 9.33 -7.69 -2.53
C PHE A 108 7.94 -7.90 -3.11
N VAL A 109 7.63 -7.29 -4.26
CA VAL A 109 6.32 -7.44 -4.93
C VAL A 109 6.08 -8.91 -5.31
N SER A 110 7.08 -9.54 -5.94
CA SER A 110 7.00 -10.96 -6.32
C SER A 110 6.80 -11.87 -5.10
N ASP A 111 7.50 -11.61 -4.01
CA ASP A 111 7.41 -12.43 -2.79
C ASP A 111 6.07 -12.25 -2.08
N ALA A 112 5.50 -11.03 -2.08
CA ALA A 112 4.16 -10.77 -1.58
C ALA A 112 3.08 -11.47 -2.44
N HIS A 113 3.19 -11.40 -3.76
CA HIS A 113 2.27 -12.08 -4.67
C HIS A 113 2.32 -13.61 -4.52
N LYS A 114 3.50 -14.21 -4.29
CA LYS A 114 3.64 -15.65 -4.02
C LYS A 114 2.82 -16.13 -2.81
N VAL A 115 2.69 -15.28 -1.79
CA VAL A 115 1.86 -15.60 -0.62
C VAL A 115 0.41 -15.11 -0.78
N GLY A 116 0.07 -14.53 -1.92
CA GLY A 116 -1.28 -14.09 -2.28
C GLY A 116 -1.68 -12.75 -1.64
N LEU A 117 -0.71 -11.89 -1.29
CA LEU A 117 -0.97 -10.52 -0.84
C LEU A 117 -0.99 -9.58 -2.05
N GLU A 118 -1.99 -8.70 -2.10
CA GLU A 118 -1.97 -7.52 -2.99
C GLU A 118 -0.94 -6.52 -2.49
N VAL A 119 -0.26 -5.83 -3.39
CA VAL A 119 0.77 -4.83 -3.05
C VAL A 119 0.34 -3.46 -3.53
N PHE A 120 0.27 -2.52 -2.61
CA PHE A 120 0.02 -1.11 -2.88
C PHE A 120 1.27 -0.30 -2.55
N ALA A 121 1.65 0.63 -3.43
CA ALA A 121 2.78 1.53 -3.20
C ALA A 121 2.28 2.88 -2.69
N SER A 122 2.97 3.44 -1.69
CA SER A 122 2.76 4.80 -1.16
C SER A 122 3.98 5.68 -1.36
N ASP A 123 3.85 6.94 -0.94
CA ASP A 123 4.89 7.97 -0.95
C ASP A 123 5.37 8.35 -2.36
N ILE A 124 4.51 8.16 -3.36
CA ILE A 124 4.72 8.67 -4.71
C ILE A 124 4.11 10.07 -4.75
N LEU A 125 4.96 11.09 -4.69
CA LEU A 125 4.60 12.49 -4.54
C LEU A 125 5.13 13.30 -5.72
N ASN A 126 4.35 14.32 -6.16
CA ASN A 126 4.73 15.16 -7.30
C ASN A 126 5.59 16.37 -6.90
N ASP A 127 5.60 16.72 -5.62
CA ASP A 127 6.17 17.96 -5.06
C ASP A 127 7.48 17.76 -4.28
N ILE A 128 8.01 16.54 -4.29
CA ILE A 128 9.31 16.21 -3.71
C ILE A 128 10.28 15.75 -4.81
N PRO A 129 11.60 15.83 -4.56
CA PRO A 129 12.59 15.27 -5.47
C PRO A 129 12.35 13.79 -5.74
N ILE A 130 12.22 13.43 -7.01
CA ILE A 130 12.13 12.05 -7.48
C ILE A 130 13.48 11.61 -8.05
N SER A 131 13.65 10.31 -8.26
CA SER A 131 14.89 9.81 -8.86
C SER A 131 15.16 10.44 -10.22
N TYR A 132 16.42 10.73 -10.51
CA TYR A 132 16.85 11.27 -11.80
C TYR A 132 16.53 10.34 -12.98
N ASN A 133 16.32 9.05 -12.73
CA ASN A 133 15.85 8.11 -13.75
C ASN A 133 14.51 8.52 -14.39
N TYR A 134 13.69 9.29 -13.70
CA TYR A 134 12.39 9.73 -14.18
C TYR A 134 12.42 11.09 -14.88
N SER A 135 13.58 11.75 -14.98
CA SER A 135 13.74 13.05 -15.65
C SER A 135 12.73 14.11 -15.16
N TYR A 136 12.44 14.11 -13.86
CA TYR A 136 11.43 14.97 -13.21
C TYR A 136 9.97 14.76 -13.70
N ASP A 137 9.69 13.66 -14.39
CA ASP A 137 8.33 13.29 -14.80
C ASP A 137 7.68 12.35 -13.75
N PRO A 138 6.72 12.83 -12.96
CA PRO A 138 6.04 11.98 -11.98
C PRO A 138 5.21 10.88 -12.63
N VAL A 139 4.72 11.07 -13.85
CA VAL A 139 3.99 10.01 -14.59
C VAL A 139 4.93 8.85 -14.90
N ALA A 140 6.19 9.13 -15.25
CA ALA A 140 7.19 8.09 -15.48
C ALA A 140 7.49 7.28 -14.20
N GLU A 141 7.46 7.92 -13.02
CA GLU A 141 7.59 7.22 -11.75
C GLU A 141 6.42 6.25 -11.54
N TYR A 142 5.17 6.69 -11.69
CA TYR A 142 4.00 5.81 -11.55
C TYR A 142 4.04 4.64 -12.53
N LEU A 143 4.37 4.89 -13.79
CA LEU A 143 4.49 3.83 -14.82
C LEU A 143 5.49 2.76 -14.41
N ASN A 144 6.59 3.17 -13.79
CA ASN A 144 7.63 2.25 -13.35
C ASN A 144 7.17 1.29 -12.23
N PHE A 145 6.19 1.68 -11.40
CA PHE A 145 5.58 0.81 -10.39
C PHE A 145 4.43 -0.02 -10.95
N ILE A 146 3.69 0.52 -11.91
CA ILE A 146 2.49 -0.11 -12.46
C ILE A 146 2.86 -1.18 -13.50
N ASP A 147 3.82 -0.89 -14.39
CA ASP A 147 4.22 -1.82 -15.45
C ASP A 147 5.65 -1.54 -15.95
N ASN A 148 6.63 -2.19 -15.34
CA ASN A 148 8.03 -2.12 -15.81
C ASN A 148 8.50 -3.42 -16.51
N GLY A 149 7.60 -4.38 -16.71
CA GLY A 149 7.91 -5.67 -17.35
C GLY A 149 8.46 -6.73 -16.39
N ASN A 150 8.87 -6.39 -15.15
CA ASN A 150 9.40 -7.32 -14.15
C ASN A 150 8.41 -7.59 -13.04
N PHE A 151 7.70 -6.57 -12.59
CA PHE A 151 6.64 -6.65 -11.60
C PHE A 151 5.57 -5.59 -11.88
N SER A 152 4.43 -5.71 -11.22
CA SER A 152 3.36 -4.72 -11.20
C SER A 152 2.78 -4.66 -9.79
N VAL A 153 2.58 -3.46 -9.24
CA VAL A 153 1.80 -3.28 -8.03
C VAL A 153 0.30 -3.34 -8.34
N ASP A 154 -0.51 -3.75 -7.37
CA ASP A 154 -1.97 -3.85 -7.54
C ASP A 154 -2.68 -2.50 -7.38
N GLY A 155 -1.97 -1.49 -6.87
CA GLY A 155 -2.47 -0.13 -6.79
C GLY A 155 -1.48 0.83 -6.16
N VAL A 156 -1.88 2.10 -6.10
CA VAL A 156 -1.09 3.18 -5.52
C VAL A 156 -1.94 4.02 -4.58
N LEU A 157 -1.31 4.52 -3.51
CA LEU A 157 -1.85 5.56 -2.65
C LEU A 157 -1.19 6.87 -3.03
N SER A 158 -1.97 7.87 -3.40
CA SER A 158 -1.47 9.13 -3.93
C SER A 158 -2.25 10.33 -3.39
N ASP A 159 -1.52 11.39 -3.02
CA ASP A 159 -2.08 12.71 -2.73
C ASP A 159 -2.42 13.48 -4.02
N PHE A 160 -1.93 13.03 -5.17
CA PHE A 160 -2.12 13.64 -6.49
C PHE A 160 -2.84 12.66 -7.45
N PRO A 161 -4.13 12.36 -7.24
CA PRO A 161 -4.82 11.25 -7.92
C PRO A 161 -4.93 11.40 -9.44
N LEU A 162 -4.78 12.61 -9.97
CA LEU A 162 -4.77 12.83 -11.42
C LEU A 162 -3.55 12.21 -12.10
N THR A 163 -2.38 12.22 -11.44
CA THR A 163 -1.14 11.72 -12.01
C THR A 163 -1.15 10.20 -12.22
N PRO A 164 -1.50 9.35 -11.24
CA PRO A 164 -1.66 7.93 -11.49
C PRO A 164 -2.81 7.62 -12.46
N SER A 165 -3.88 8.42 -12.48
CA SER A 165 -4.96 8.26 -13.47
C SER A 165 -4.45 8.49 -14.90
N GLU A 166 -3.59 9.49 -15.11
CA GLU A 166 -2.95 9.74 -16.39
C GLU A 166 -2.00 8.59 -16.78
N ALA A 167 -1.19 8.10 -15.84
CA ALA A 167 -0.30 6.96 -16.06
C ALA A 167 -1.08 5.72 -16.50
N ILE A 168 -2.18 5.39 -15.81
CA ILE A 168 -3.05 4.25 -16.16
C ILE A 168 -3.73 4.49 -17.52
N GLY A 169 -4.17 5.73 -17.80
CA GLY A 169 -4.77 6.10 -19.08
C GLY A 169 -3.80 5.91 -20.26
N LYS A 170 -2.53 6.25 -20.09
CA LYS A 170 -1.48 6.01 -21.11
C LYS A 170 -1.28 4.52 -21.37
N LEU A 171 -1.32 3.68 -20.32
CA LEU A 171 -1.24 2.21 -20.48
C LEU A 171 -2.47 1.65 -21.19
N SER A 172 -3.68 2.14 -20.88
CA SER A 172 -4.93 1.66 -21.48
C SER A 172 -4.96 1.88 -22.99
N PHE A 173 -4.37 2.95 -23.51
CA PHE A 173 -4.22 3.19 -24.95
C PHE A 173 -3.23 2.21 -25.62
N SER A 174 -2.23 1.75 -24.87
CA SER A 174 -1.23 0.80 -25.37
C SER A 174 -1.62 -0.68 -25.19
N PHE A 175 -2.54 -1.00 -24.27
CA PHE A 175 -2.82 -2.36 -23.80
C PHE A 175 -4.31 -2.62 -23.52
N LEU A 176 -5.19 -2.29 -24.44
CA LEU A 176 -6.66 -2.55 -24.34
C LEU A 176 -7.06 -4.02 -24.06
N LEU A 177 -6.13 -4.94 -23.82
CA LEU A 177 -6.41 -6.38 -23.74
C LEU A 177 -5.82 -7.13 -22.52
N LYS A 178 -5.17 -6.51 -21.54
CA LYS A 178 -4.41 -7.32 -20.55
C LYS A 178 -4.63 -7.07 -19.06
N TRP A 179 -5.36 -6.04 -18.61
CA TRP A 179 -5.35 -5.72 -17.18
C TRP A 179 -6.73 -5.50 -16.56
N PRO A 180 -7.14 -6.31 -15.56
CA PRO A 180 -8.30 -5.98 -14.71
C PRO A 180 -7.87 -4.92 -13.67
N SER A 181 -8.44 -3.73 -13.78
CA SER A 181 -8.52 -2.59 -12.84
C SER A 181 -7.40 -2.44 -11.79
N ILE A 182 -6.47 -1.53 -12.06
CA ILE A 182 -5.56 -0.97 -11.05
C ILE A 182 -6.36 -0.06 -10.12
N ASN A 183 -6.19 -0.24 -8.80
CA ASN A 183 -6.90 0.52 -7.79
C ASN A 183 -6.13 1.78 -7.39
N ILE A 184 -6.81 2.94 -7.41
CA ILE A 184 -6.29 4.19 -6.84
C ILE A 184 -6.97 4.39 -5.49
N MET A 185 -6.18 4.46 -4.43
CA MET A 185 -6.64 4.83 -3.10
C MET A 185 -6.45 6.33 -2.90
N HIS A 186 -7.47 7.00 -2.39
CA HIS A 186 -7.42 8.41 -2.00
C HIS A 186 -7.28 8.51 -0.48
N LEU A 187 -6.43 9.42 -0.01
CA LEU A 187 -6.47 9.93 1.35
C LEU A 187 -7.44 11.12 1.36
N ASN A 188 -8.52 11.00 2.14
CA ASN A 188 -9.37 12.12 2.54
C ASN A 188 -8.94 12.59 3.92
#